data_84190c47f4a83dc5035a889f56244325
#
_entry.id   84190c47f4a83dc5035a889f56244325
#
_cell.length_a   1.000
_cell.length_b   1.000
_cell.length_c   1.000
_cell.angle_alpha   90.00
_cell.angle_beta   90.00
_cell.angle_gamma   90.00
#
_symmetry.space_group_name_H-M   'P 1'
#
loop_
_entity.id
_entity.type
_entity.pdbx_description
1 polymer ?
#
loop_
_entity_poly.entity_id
_entity_poly.type
_entity_poly.pdbx_seq_one_letter_code
_entity_poly.pdbx_strand_id
1 'polypeptide(L)'
;MEQKTITTSPVEAKQLESTYRVVRRSVDARQRDIKVNLTLLTDNSGRYVAIDAPLPRYSEPEFKQVNSSAPVVHIIGCGPAGLFAALTLLEHGIKPIIYERGKMVSERKRDIALLNRNELFNGESNYCFGEGGAGTFSDGKLFSRSKKRGNMQRVMELFHYFGAPDTVLYEAHAHIGSDKLPRIIQNMRECILAHGGEIHFETKIESLSTFDFSLSTLILAIGHSAHDTYRMLAREGVAMEAKGFALGVRVEHPQTLINKLFYHNQPQAIVDLLGNASYSLVTQVNGHGVYSFCMCPGGHIVPAGSEASGCVVNGMSASHRNSPFANSGMVVELHPSGSAMEALDYQEQIEHLAKVHGGLNAQAPAQRMRDFVEGRLSATLPACSYLPGLVSSRLDEWLPEPIGSCLRQGFRDFDRKYKGFLTNEAVVVGVESRSSSPVRIVRDMETMRSVSHPWLYPCGEGAGYAGGITSSALDGINAAMKIAAEYGKLL
;
A
#
# COMPACT_ATOMS: atom_id res chain seq x y z
N MET A 1 -5.06 -30.71 -16.32
CA MET A 1 -6.23 -29.90 -15.94
C MET A 1 -6.23 -28.65 -16.79
N GLU A 2 -7.36 -28.27 -17.32
CA GLU A 2 -7.56 -27.10 -18.18
C GLU A 2 -8.32 -25.99 -17.45
N GLN A 3 -8.47 -24.85 -18.07
CA GLN A 3 -9.17 -23.69 -17.50
C GLN A 3 -10.22 -23.19 -18.49
N LYS A 4 -11.44 -22.95 -18.03
CA LYS A 4 -12.54 -22.42 -18.84
C LYS A 4 -13.05 -21.12 -18.25
N THR A 5 -13.03 -20.05 -19.04
CA THR A 5 -13.57 -18.75 -18.64
C THR A 5 -15.01 -18.61 -19.11
N ILE A 6 -15.88 -18.17 -18.20
CA ILE A 6 -17.27 -17.85 -18.43
C ILE A 6 -17.58 -16.42 -17.98
N THR A 7 -18.52 -15.76 -18.63
CA THR A 7 -19.04 -14.45 -18.23
C THR A 7 -20.51 -14.63 -17.91
N THR A 8 -20.90 -14.27 -16.69
CA THR A 8 -22.24 -14.58 -16.20
C THR A 8 -22.81 -13.48 -15.29
N SER A 9 -24.05 -13.63 -14.81
CA SER A 9 -24.68 -12.73 -13.85
C SER A 9 -24.06 -12.91 -12.45
N PRO A 10 -24.17 -11.89 -11.56
CA PRO A 10 -23.70 -12.04 -10.17
C PRO A 10 -24.34 -13.21 -9.41
N VAL A 11 -25.62 -13.50 -9.67
CA VAL A 11 -26.36 -14.59 -9.01
C VAL A 11 -25.81 -15.95 -9.45
N GLU A 12 -25.68 -16.18 -10.73
CA GLU A 12 -25.13 -17.42 -11.28
C GLU A 12 -23.65 -17.60 -10.90
N ALA A 13 -22.86 -16.52 -10.90
CA ALA A 13 -21.49 -16.55 -10.44
C ALA A 13 -21.38 -17.09 -9.02
N LYS A 14 -22.23 -16.63 -8.10
CA LYS A 14 -22.26 -17.09 -6.71
C LYS A 14 -22.56 -18.58 -6.58
N GLN A 15 -23.47 -19.10 -7.40
CA GLN A 15 -23.79 -20.54 -7.44
C GLN A 15 -22.59 -21.36 -7.92
N LEU A 16 -21.93 -20.91 -8.99
CA LEU A 16 -20.76 -21.58 -9.55
C LEU A 16 -19.57 -21.55 -8.58
N GLU A 17 -19.34 -20.43 -7.90
CA GLU A 17 -18.28 -20.25 -6.89
C GLU A 17 -18.49 -21.16 -5.67
N SER A 18 -19.74 -21.46 -5.30
CA SER A 18 -20.04 -22.37 -4.19
C SER A 18 -19.89 -23.85 -4.53
N THR A 19 -19.76 -24.18 -5.80
CA THR A 19 -19.75 -25.57 -6.28
C THR A 19 -18.43 -25.98 -6.90
N TYR A 20 -17.77 -25.06 -7.63
CA TYR A 20 -16.63 -25.39 -8.46
C TYR A 20 -15.37 -24.59 -8.07
N ARG A 21 -14.21 -25.15 -8.39
CA ARG A 21 -12.92 -24.53 -8.12
C ARG A 21 -12.68 -23.34 -9.05
N VAL A 22 -12.69 -22.15 -8.46
CA VAL A 22 -12.39 -20.89 -9.14
C VAL A 22 -10.86 -20.68 -9.13
N VAL A 23 -10.30 -20.31 -10.28
CA VAL A 23 -8.88 -19.96 -10.45
C VAL A 23 -8.67 -18.52 -10.88
N ARG A 24 -9.75 -17.82 -11.24
CA ARG A 24 -9.78 -16.38 -11.46
C ARG A 24 -11.19 -15.84 -11.36
N ARG A 25 -11.33 -14.69 -10.71
CA ARG A 25 -12.59 -13.94 -10.59
C ARG A 25 -12.37 -12.46 -10.86
N SER A 26 -13.28 -11.84 -11.60
CA SER A 26 -13.33 -10.37 -11.74
C SER A 26 -14.75 -9.90 -12.01
N VAL A 27 -15.07 -8.69 -11.52
CA VAL A 27 -16.36 -8.02 -11.75
C VAL A 27 -16.20 -6.97 -12.84
N ASP A 28 -17.09 -6.99 -13.81
CA ASP A 28 -17.21 -5.94 -14.84
C ASP A 28 -18.50 -5.14 -14.60
N ALA A 29 -18.35 -3.98 -13.97
CA ALA A 29 -19.43 -3.04 -13.66
C ALA A 29 -19.41 -1.79 -14.56
N ARG A 30 -18.79 -1.85 -15.73
CA ARG A 30 -18.73 -0.70 -16.66
C ARG A 30 -20.08 -0.35 -17.28
N GLN A 31 -20.98 -1.31 -17.30
CA GLN A 31 -22.34 -1.16 -17.84
C GLN A 31 -23.37 -1.49 -16.77
N ARG A 32 -24.63 -1.08 -17.01
CA ARG A 32 -25.74 -1.34 -16.09
C ARG A 32 -25.99 -2.84 -15.88
N ASP A 33 -25.78 -3.66 -16.92
CA ASP A 33 -25.83 -5.12 -16.81
C ASP A 33 -24.45 -5.62 -16.33
N ILE A 34 -24.26 -5.67 -14.99
CA ILE A 34 -23.03 -6.07 -14.37
C ILE A 34 -22.75 -7.55 -14.63
N LYS A 35 -21.54 -7.85 -15.06
CA LYS A 35 -21.08 -9.21 -15.34
C LYS A 35 -19.97 -9.63 -14.38
N VAL A 36 -19.92 -10.92 -14.08
CA VAL A 36 -18.81 -11.56 -13.37
C VAL A 36 -18.12 -12.51 -14.32
N ASN A 37 -16.80 -12.33 -14.46
CA ASN A 37 -15.96 -13.24 -15.23
C ASN A 37 -15.33 -14.23 -14.26
N LEU A 38 -15.63 -15.51 -14.46
CA LEU A 38 -15.06 -16.61 -13.71
C LEU A 38 -14.20 -17.47 -14.62
N THR A 39 -13.02 -17.83 -14.18
CA THR A 39 -12.25 -18.92 -14.77
C THR A 39 -12.32 -20.10 -13.82
N LEU A 40 -12.92 -21.18 -14.26
CA LEU A 40 -13.11 -22.41 -13.51
C LEU A 40 -12.12 -23.46 -13.98
N LEU A 41 -11.68 -24.30 -13.05
CA LEU A 41 -10.82 -25.44 -13.33
C LEU A 41 -11.65 -26.56 -13.96
N THR A 42 -11.10 -27.21 -15.01
CA THR A 42 -11.71 -28.39 -15.62
C THR A 42 -10.75 -29.60 -15.62
N ASP A 43 -11.30 -30.78 -15.57
CA ASP A 43 -10.56 -32.01 -15.81
C ASP A 43 -10.24 -32.21 -17.29
N ASN A 44 -9.54 -33.27 -17.63
CA ASN A 44 -9.17 -33.60 -19.01
C ASN A 44 -10.38 -33.99 -19.89
N SER A 45 -11.57 -34.20 -19.31
CA SER A 45 -12.82 -34.41 -20.02
C SER A 45 -13.65 -33.12 -20.22
N GLY A 46 -13.15 -31.97 -19.73
CA GLY A 46 -13.84 -30.69 -19.79
C GLY A 46 -14.92 -30.48 -18.72
N ARG A 47 -15.02 -31.35 -17.71
CA ARG A 47 -15.95 -31.20 -16.57
C ARG A 47 -15.35 -30.27 -15.54
N TYR A 48 -16.19 -29.43 -14.93
CA TYR A 48 -15.75 -28.55 -13.84
C TYR A 48 -15.32 -29.36 -12.61
N VAL A 49 -14.20 -28.95 -12.03
CA VAL A 49 -13.62 -29.57 -10.83
C VAL A 49 -14.29 -28.98 -9.58
N ALA A 50 -14.60 -29.85 -8.61
CA ALA A 50 -15.27 -29.44 -7.38
C ALA A 50 -14.44 -28.45 -6.54
N ILE A 51 -15.12 -27.65 -5.71
CA ILE A 51 -14.52 -26.55 -4.93
C ILE A 51 -13.45 -27.02 -3.93
N ASP A 52 -13.56 -28.25 -3.43
CA ASP A 52 -12.65 -28.88 -2.46
C ASP A 52 -11.35 -29.41 -3.10
N ALA A 53 -11.27 -29.43 -4.45
CA ALA A 53 -10.06 -29.84 -5.13
C ALA A 53 -8.88 -28.89 -4.84
N PRO A 54 -7.63 -29.39 -4.80
CA PRO A 54 -6.45 -28.56 -4.58
C PRO A 54 -6.35 -27.41 -5.57
N LEU A 55 -5.86 -26.27 -5.11
CA LEU A 55 -5.56 -25.12 -5.98
C LEU A 55 -4.41 -25.49 -6.93
N PRO A 56 -4.53 -25.22 -8.23
CA PRO A 56 -3.46 -25.54 -9.17
C PRO A 56 -2.26 -24.60 -8.96
N ARG A 57 -1.05 -25.16 -9.08
CA ARG A 57 0.24 -24.43 -9.05
C ARG A 57 0.63 -23.83 -7.69
N TYR A 58 -0.04 -24.20 -6.59
CA TYR A 58 0.44 -23.85 -5.29
C TYR A 58 1.56 -24.82 -4.87
N SER A 59 2.75 -24.31 -4.60
CA SER A 59 3.85 -25.04 -3.97
C SER A 59 4.19 -24.43 -2.63
N GLU A 60 4.20 -25.24 -1.59
CA GLU A 60 4.63 -24.79 -0.27
C GLU A 60 6.08 -24.32 -0.30
N PRO A 61 6.42 -23.23 0.39
CA PRO A 61 7.80 -22.78 0.49
C PRO A 61 8.60 -23.74 1.39
N GLU A 62 9.87 -23.95 1.05
CA GLU A 62 10.81 -24.71 1.87
C GLU A 62 11.88 -23.78 2.43
N PHE A 63 11.82 -23.50 3.74
CA PHE A 63 12.78 -22.66 4.42
C PHE A 63 13.90 -23.52 5.05
N LYS A 64 15.15 -23.15 4.79
CA LYS A 64 16.30 -23.86 5.35
C LYS A 64 16.62 -23.35 6.74
N GLN A 65 17.00 -24.28 7.63
CA GLN A 65 17.57 -23.91 8.92
C GLN A 65 18.95 -23.30 8.72
N VAL A 66 19.17 -22.09 9.24
CA VAL A 66 20.46 -21.40 9.20
C VAL A 66 21.08 -21.30 10.60
N ASN A 67 22.39 -21.34 10.65
CA ASN A 67 23.18 -21.28 11.90
C ASN A 67 24.24 -20.16 11.81
N SER A 68 25.15 -20.11 12.78
CA SER A 68 26.19 -19.09 12.85
C SER A 68 27.24 -19.16 11.71
N SER A 69 27.33 -20.28 11.00
CA SER A 69 28.26 -20.43 9.85
C SER A 69 27.61 -20.05 8.51
N ALA A 70 26.30 -19.81 8.47
CA ALA A 70 25.62 -19.39 7.26
C ALA A 70 26.05 -17.96 6.85
N PRO A 71 26.10 -17.67 5.54
CA PRO A 71 26.31 -16.30 5.08
C PRO A 71 25.24 -15.37 5.66
N VAL A 72 25.61 -14.15 6.01
CA VAL A 72 24.71 -13.17 6.64
C VAL A 72 24.36 -12.06 5.65
N VAL A 73 23.09 -11.66 5.63
CA VAL A 73 22.59 -10.46 4.95
C VAL A 73 21.83 -9.60 5.95
N HIS A 74 22.24 -8.36 6.07
CA HIS A 74 21.54 -7.35 6.87
C HIS A 74 20.41 -6.72 6.08
N ILE A 75 19.29 -6.41 6.76
CA ILE A 75 18.10 -5.81 6.15
C ILE A 75 17.63 -4.65 7.02
N ILE A 76 17.57 -3.44 6.50
CA ILE A 76 16.99 -2.29 7.20
C ILE A 76 15.52 -2.15 6.75
N GLY A 77 14.60 -2.36 7.70
CA GLY A 77 13.15 -2.26 7.53
C GLY A 77 12.45 -3.61 7.46
N CYS A 78 11.42 -3.76 8.30
CA CYS A 78 10.58 -4.97 8.43
C CYS A 78 9.23 -4.82 7.67
N GLY A 79 9.21 -4.04 6.59
CA GLY A 79 8.06 -3.90 5.68
C GLY A 79 7.98 -5.06 4.68
N PRO A 80 7.05 -5.01 3.69
CA PRO A 80 6.88 -6.10 2.73
C PRO A 80 8.18 -6.44 1.97
N ALA A 81 8.98 -5.44 1.58
CA ALA A 81 10.24 -5.70 0.89
C ALA A 81 11.23 -6.47 1.79
N GLY A 82 11.41 -6.04 3.04
CA GLY A 82 12.35 -6.68 3.97
C GLY A 82 11.92 -8.08 4.40
N LEU A 83 10.63 -8.29 4.72
CA LEU A 83 10.10 -9.61 5.11
C LEU A 83 10.21 -10.63 3.99
N PHE A 84 9.81 -10.27 2.76
CA PHE A 84 9.89 -11.18 1.63
C PHE A 84 11.33 -11.43 1.17
N ALA A 85 12.22 -10.46 1.32
CA ALA A 85 13.65 -10.67 1.12
C ALA A 85 14.20 -11.68 2.15
N ALA A 86 13.87 -11.53 3.44
CA ALA A 86 14.31 -12.44 4.50
C ALA A 86 13.84 -13.88 4.26
N LEU A 87 12.56 -14.07 3.92
CA LEU A 87 12.02 -15.39 3.59
C LEU A 87 12.74 -16.02 2.39
N THR A 88 13.02 -15.23 1.34
CA THR A 88 13.76 -15.71 0.16
C THR A 88 15.21 -16.07 0.51
N LEU A 89 15.88 -15.30 1.36
CA LEU A 89 17.23 -15.63 1.82
C LEU A 89 17.26 -16.96 2.59
N LEU A 90 16.24 -17.23 3.42
CA LEU A 90 16.10 -18.52 4.13
C LEU A 90 15.89 -19.69 3.17
N GLU A 91 15.13 -19.55 2.09
CA GLU A 91 14.98 -20.57 1.04
C GLU A 91 16.36 -20.95 0.45
N HIS A 92 17.29 -20.02 0.43
CA HIS A 92 18.66 -20.21 -0.09
C HIS A 92 19.72 -20.52 0.98
N GLY A 93 19.34 -20.67 2.26
CA GLY A 93 20.26 -20.99 3.35
C GLY A 93 21.16 -19.81 3.77
N ILE A 94 20.70 -18.59 3.54
CA ILE A 94 21.36 -17.34 3.94
C ILE A 94 20.64 -16.78 5.15
N LYS A 95 21.38 -16.40 6.19
CA LYS A 95 20.84 -15.86 7.44
C LYS A 95 20.44 -14.39 7.28
N PRO A 96 19.12 -14.04 7.36
CA PRO A 96 18.70 -12.66 7.41
C PRO A 96 18.80 -12.09 8.82
N ILE A 97 19.29 -10.84 8.95
CA ILE A 97 19.22 -10.05 10.18
C ILE A 97 18.49 -8.75 9.87
N ILE A 98 17.27 -8.59 10.39
CA ILE A 98 16.42 -7.43 10.14
C ILE A 98 16.51 -6.42 11.27
N TYR A 99 16.63 -5.14 10.93
CA TYR A 99 16.58 -4.01 11.87
C TYR A 99 15.33 -3.19 11.55
N GLU A 100 14.41 -3.09 12.52
CA GLU A 100 13.17 -2.32 12.41
C GLU A 100 13.15 -1.23 13.48
N ARG A 101 12.94 0.01 13.04
CA ARG A 101 12.93 1.17 13.95
C ARG A 101 11.75 1.16 14.91
N GLY A 102 10.60 0.62 14.46
CA GLY A 102 9.39 0.57 15.27
C GLY A 102 9.20 -0.74 16.03
N LYS A 103 8.03 -0.86 16.64
CA LYS A 103 7.67 -1.96 17.53
C LYS A 103 7.05 -3.14 16.79
N MET A 104 6.98 -4.29 17.47
CA MET A 104 6.19 -5.45 17.04
C MET A 104 4.71 -5.09 16.88
N VAL A 105 3.99 -5.85 16.05
CA VAL A 105 2.56 -5.63 15.74
C VAL A 105 1.69 -5.44 16.99
N SER A 106 1.90 -6.24 18.04
CA SER A 106 1.09 -6.18 19.27
C SER A 106 1.21 -4.86 20.02
N GLU A 107 2.43 -4.33 20.10
CA GLU A 107 2.73 -3.06 20.77
C GLU A 107 2.41 -1.87 19.89
N ARG A 108 2.72 -1.98 18.59
CA ARG A 108 2.37 -0.99 17.58
C ARG A 108 0.87 -0.70 17.52
N LYS A 109 0.00 -1.73 17.74
CA LYS A 109 -1.45 -1.54 17.85
C LYS A 109 -1.84 -0.57 18.97
N ARG A 110 -1.11 -0.57 20.09
CA ARG A 110 -1.35 0.35 21.21
C ARG A 110 -0.99 1.79 20.83
N ASP A 111 0.17 1.98 20.19
CA ASP A 111 0.60 3.31 19.72
C ASP A 111 -0.40 3.88 18.71
N ILE A 112 -0.86 3.05 17.76
CA ILE A 112 -1.89 3.43 16.78
C ILE A 112 -3.23 3.76 17.46
N ALA A 113 -3.63 3.03 18.49
CA ALA A 113 -4.86 3.32 19.23
C ALA A 113 -4.79 4.67 19.95
N LEU A 114 -3.64 5.03 20.54
CA LEU A 114 -3.40 6.33 21.16
C LEU A 114 -3.43 7.47 20.13
N LEU A 115 -2.80 7.25 18.96
CA LEU A 115 -2.82 8.21 17.86
C LEU A 115 -4.25 8.45 17.34
N ASN A 116 -5.04 7.39 17.16
CA ASN A 116 -6.43 7.49 16.70
C ASN A 116 -7.34 8.22 17.72
N ARG A 117 -7.03 8.13 19.01
CA ARG A 117 -7.74 8.89 20.05
C ARG A 117 -7.24 10.33 20.19
N ASN A 118 -6.31 10.75 19.36
CA ASN A 118 -5.69 12.06 19.40
C ASN A 118 -4.92 12.36 20.71
N GLU A 119 -4.42 11.29 21.38
CA GLU A 119 -3.74 11.37 22.67
C GLU A 119 -2.23 11.47 22.56
N LEU A 120 -1.58 10.53 21.81
CA LEU A 120 -0.13 10.43 21.70
C LEU A 120 0.29 10.06 20.28
N PHE A 121 1.33 10.74 19.82
CA PHE A 121 2.04 10.38 18.59
C PHE A 121 3.42 9.79 18.95
N ASN A 122 3.69 8.56 18.44
CA ASN A 122 5.01 7.94 18.52
C ASN A 122 5.68 8.00 17.15
N GLY A 123 6.76 8.79 17.01
CA GLY A 123 7.47 8.98 15.74
C GLY A 123 8.13 7.71 15.18
N GLU A 124 8.45 6.75 16.05
CA GLU A 124 9.12 5.51 15.64
C GLU A 124 8.14 4.31 15.51
N SER A 125 6.89 4.43 16.02
CA SER A 125 5.91 3.34 15.98
C SER A 125 4.50 3.91 15.73
N ASN A 126 4.04 3.81 14.47
CA ASN A 126 2.80 4.44 13.99
C ASN A 126 2.26 3.71 12.74
N TYR A 127 1.45 4.34 11.90
CA TYR A 127 0.98 3.74 10.64
C TYR A 127 2.08 3.55 9.59
N CYS A 128 3.21 4.27 9.68
CA CYS A 128 4.33 4.18 8.73
C CYS A 128 5.39 3.16 9.17
N PHE A 129 5.72 3.14 10.46
CA PHE A 129 6.84 2.40 11.03
C PHE A 129 6.39 1.31 12.01
N GLY A 130 7.19 0.26 12.08
CA GLY A 130 6.97 -0.94 12.88
C GLY A 130 6.78 -2.18 12.01
N GLU A 131 6.68 -3.32 12.65
CA GLU A 131 6.57 -4.64 12.03
C GLU A 131 5.54 -4.69 10.90
N GLY A 132 5.97 -5.14 9.72
CA GLY A 132 5.18 -5.20 8.48
C GLY A 132 5.05 -3.85 7.75
N GLY A 133 5.66 -2.77 8.25
CA GLY A 133 5.67 -1.44 7.63
C GLY A 133 4.27 -0.81 7.48
N ALA A 134 4.11 0.13 6.56
CA ALA A 134 2.84 0.79 6.29
C ALA A 134 1.74 -0.15 5.78
N GLY A 135 2.11 -1.34 5.27
CA GLY A 135 1.19 -2.36 4.78
C GLY A 135 0.32 -3.01 5.86
N THR A 136 0.84 -3.19 7.09
CA THR A 136 0.23 -3.99 8.15
C THR A 136 -1.19 -3.56 8.53
N PHE A 137 -1.44 -2.26 8.60
CA PHE A 137 -2.74 -1.69 8.96
C PHE A 137 -3.43 -0.99 7.78
N SER A 138 -3.12 -1.41 6.55
CA SER A 138 -3.75 -0.92 5.32
C SER A 138 -4.95 -1.79 4.90
N ASP A 139 -5.61 -1.43 3.79
CA ASP A 139 -6.60 -2.30 3.12
C ASP A 139 -5.99 -3.64 2.65
N GLY A 140 -4.67 -3.70 2.49
CA GLY A 140 -3.99 -4.91 2.05
C GLY A 140 -4.28 -5.28 0.61
N LYS A 141 -4.41 -4.30 -0.28
CA LYS A 141 -4.54 -4.53 -1.73
C LYS A 141 -3.32 -5.22 -2.28
N LEU A 142 -3.54 -6.33 -2.98
CA LEU A 142 -2.49 -7.13 -3.59
C LEU A 142 -2.39 -6.95 -5.10
N PHE A 143 -3.28 -6.17 -5.70
CA PHE A 143 -3.23 -5.91 -7.14
C PHE A 143 -2.06 -4.98 -7.50
N SER A 144 -1.30 -5.36 -8.52
CA SER A 144 -0.26 -4.53 -9.14
C SER A 144 -0.45 -4.50 -10.66
N ARG A 145 -0.32 -3.31 -11.26
CA ARG A 145 -0.37 -3.13 -12.73
C ARG A 145 0.91 -3.61 -13.42
N SER A 146 2.01 -3.74 -12.69
CA SER A 146 3.32 -4.08 -13.26
C SER A 146 3.49 -5.59 -13.39
N LYS A 147 3.20 -6.15 -14.57
CA LYS A 147 3.43 -7.57 -14.88
C LYS A 147 4.90 -7.90 -15.23
N LYS A 148 5.74 -6.90 -15.48
CA LYS A 148 7.12 -7.07 -15.97
C LYS A 148 8.17 -7.33 -14.89
N ARG A 149 7.80 -7.27 -13.60
CA ARG A 149 8.78 -7.24 -12.49
C ARG A 149 9.07 -8.60 -11.86
N GLY A 150 8.43 -9.68 -12.32
CA GLY A 150 8.67 -11.03 -11.81
C GLY A 150 7.40 -11.81 -11.47
N ASN A 151 7.53 -12.90 -10.71
CA ASN A 151 6.45 -13.82 -10.39
C ASN A 151 5.56 -13.30 -9.24
N MET A 152 4.55 -12.50 -9.57
CA MET A 152 3.56 -12.02 -8.58
C MET A 152 2.81 -13.17 -7.90
N GLN A 153 2.63 -14.30 -8.57
CA GLN A 153 1.95 -15.47 -8.00
C GLN A 153 2.68 -15.97 -6.75
N ARG A 154 4.02 -15.95 -6.75
CA ARG A 154 4.81 -16.33 -5.57
C ARG A 154 4.51 -15.47 -4.34
N VAL A 155 4.28 -14.17 -4.52
CA VAL A 155 3.90 -13.28 -3.41
C VAL A 155 2.53 -13.68 -2.85
N MET A 156 1.56 -14.01 -3.73
CA MET A 156 0.22 -14.46 -3.32
C MET A 156 0.29 -15.80 -2.58
N GLU A 157 1.08 -16.74 -3.06
CA GLU A 157 1.31 -18.06 -2.45
C GLU A 157 1.93 -17.94 -1.06
N LEU A 158 2.92 -17.06 -0.87
CA LEU A 158 3.50 -16.80 0.44
C LEU A 158 2.49 -16.14 1.39
N PHE A 159 1.70 -15.16 0.96
CA PHE A 159 0.64 -14.62 1.79
C PHE A 159 -0.37 -15.70 2.19
N HIS A 160 -0.77 -16.56 1.26
CA HIS A 160 -1.67 -17.67 1.53
C HIS A 160 -1.06 -18.67 2.52
N TYR A 161 0.20 -19.07 2.34
CA TYR A 161 0.93 -19.93 3.25
C TYR A 161 0.94 -19.41 4.70
N PHE A 162 1.09 -18.08 4.87
CA PHE A 162 1.07 -17.44 6.18
C PHE A 162 -0.33 -17.09 6.70
N GLY A 163 -1.40 -17.54 6.03
CA GLY A 163 -2.77 -17.49 6.53
C GLY A 163 -3.69 -16.48 5.86
N ALA A 164 -3.31 -15.93 4.70
CA ALA A 164 -4.27 -15.18 3.88
C ALA A 164 -5.33 -16.14 3.27
N PRO A 165 -6.57 -15.66 3.05
CA PRO A 165 -7.63 -16.49 2.49
C PRO A 165 -7.32 -16.91 1.05
N ASP A 166 -7.89 -18.06 0.61
CA ASP A 166 -7.75 -18.59 -0.76
C ASP A 166 -8.05 -17.55 -1.85
N THR A 167 -8.91 -16.59 -1.57
CA THR A 167 -9.28 -15.50 -2.50
C THR A 167 -8.09 -14.72 -3.02
N VAL A 168 -6.97 -14.63 -2.25
CA VAL A 168 -5.76 -13.92 -2.72
C VAL A 168 -5.14 -14.59 -3.93
N LEU A 169 -5.37 -15.88 -4.14
CA LEU A 169 -4.79 -16.67 -5.23
C LEU A 169 -5.56 -16.51 -6.56
N TYR A 170 -6.84 -16.09 -6.51
CA TYR A 170 -7.68 -16.05 -7.72
C TYR A 170 -8.46 -14.76 -7.95
N GLU A 171 -8.66 -13.92 -6.95
CA GLU A 171 -9.33 -12.62 -7.14
C GLU A 171 -8.44 -11.66 -7.94
N ALA A 172 -9.00 -11.05 -9.00
CA ALA A 172 -8.25 -10.09 -9.83
C ALA A 172 -7.82 -8.82 -9.06
N HIS A 173 -8.62 -8.44 -8.06
CA HIS A 173 -8.36 -7.32 -7.15
C HIS A 173 -8.35 -7.79 -5.70
N ALA A 174 -7.52 -8.82 -5.42
CA ALA A 174 -7.41 -9.40 -4.10
C ALA A 174 -6.99 -8.37 -3.04
N HIS A 175 -7.54 -8.54 -1.84
CA HIS A 175 -7.16 -7.78 -0.65
C HIS A 175 -7.22 -8.70 0.59
N ILE A 176 -6.50 -8.32 1.63
CA ILE A 176 -6.45 -9.10 2.88
C ILE A 176 -7.27 -8.42 3.98
N GLY A 177 -7.09 -7.11 4.16
CA GLY A 177 -7.72 -6.31 5.19
C GLY A 177 -6.84 -6.06 6.42
N SER A 178 -7.03 -4.89 7.04
CA SER A 178 -6.25 -4.42 8.20
C SER A 178 -6.44 -5.26 9.47
N ASP A 179 -7.49 -6.07 9.53
CA ASP A 179 -7.80 -7.00 10.63
C ASP A 179 -7.02 -8.31 10.53
N LYS A 180 -6.69 -8.79 9.32
CA LYS A 180 -6.00 -10.07 9.09
C LYS A 180 -4.49 -9.92 8.88
N LEU A 181 -4.05 -8.86 8.22
CA LEU A 181 -2.62 -8.61 7.94
C LEU A 181 -1.73 -8.71 9.19
N PRO A 182 -2.08 -8.16 10.36
CA PRO A 182 -1.25 -8.26 11.55
C PRO A 182 -0.88 -9.68 11.93
N ARG A 183 -1.80 -10.65 11.82
CA ARG A 183 -1.54 -12.06 12.14
C ARG A 183 -0.65 -12.72 11.10
N ILE A 184 -0.85 -12.40 9.83
CA ILE A 184 -0.03 -12.91 8.73
C ILE A 184 1.42 -12.44 8.88
N ILE A 185 1.62 -11.16 9.17
CA ILE A 185 2.95 -10.58 9.42
C ILE A 185 3.63 -11.25 10.64
N GLN A 186 2.87 -11.49 11.71
CA GLN A 186 3.36 -12.21 12.88
C GLN A 186 3.80 -13.65 12.50
N ASN A 187 3.02 -14.36 11.69
CA ASN A 187 3.38 -15.71 11.24
C ASN A 187 4.68 -15.69 10.40
N MET A 188 4.87 -14.66 9.55
CA MET A 188 6.13 -14.48 8.81
C MET A 188 7.33 -14.27 9.75
N ARG A 189 7.19 -13.40 10.77
CA ARG A 189 8.22 -13.22 11.80
C ARG A 189 8.55 -14.53 12.51
N GLU A 190 7.53 -15.24 12.99
CA GLU A 190 7.72 -16.51 13.72
C GLU A 190 8.45 -17.53 12.84
N CYS A 191 8.15 -17.59 11.54
CA CYS A 191 8.88 -18.43 10.59
C CYS A 191 10.34 -18.01 10.45
N ILE A 192 10.63 -16.71 10.28
CA ILE A 192 12.02 -16.21 10.15
C ILE A 192 12.85 -16.58 11.39
N LEU A 193 12.31 -16.36 12.59
CA LEU A 193 12.99 -16.67 13.85
C LEU A 193 13.18 -18.18 14.05
N ALA A 194 12.17 -18.98 13.72
CA ALA A 194 12.21 -20.44 13.84
C ALA A 194 13.28 -21.06 12.93
N HIS A 195 13.64 -20.42 11.82
CA HIS A 195 14.66 -20.90 10.89
C HIS A 195 16.05 -20.26 11.12
N GLY A 196 16.26 -19.55 12.23
CA GLY A 196 17.56 -19.01 12.65
C GLY A 196 17.86 -17.59 12.13
N GLY A 197 16.91 -16.92 11.49
CA GLY A 197 17.00 -15.48 11.21
C GLY A 197 16.83 -14.65 12.47
N GLU A 198 17.16 -13.36 12.41
CA GLU A 198 17.06 -12.42 13.52
C GLU A 198 16.23 -11.20 13.14
N ILE A 199 15.47 -10.64 14.10
CA ILE A 199 14.75 -9.38 13.93
C ILE A 199 14.94 -8.54 15.18
N HIS A 200 15.54 -7.35 15.03
CA HIS A 200 15.78 -6.37 16.08
C HIS A 200 14.79 -5.22 15.92
N PHE A 201 13.78 -5.20 16.80
CA PHE A 201 12.81 -4.09 16.87
C PHE A 201 13.38 -2.93 17.68
N GLU A 202 12.73 -1.75 17.56
CA GLU A 202 13.14 -0.51 18.21
C GLU A 202 14.63 -0.17 17.94
N THR A 203 15.08 -0.58 16.74
CA THR A 203 16.47 -0.44 16.32
C THR A 203 16.54 0.37 15.04
N LYS A 204 16.68 1.68 15.22
CA LYS A 204 16.87 2.64 14.15
C LYS A 204 18.33 2.70 13.74
N ILE A 205 18.60 2.55 12.45
CA ILE A 205 19.95 2.72 11.89
C ILE A 205 20.17 4.19 11.53
N GLU A 206 21.07 4.85 12.21
CA GLU A 206 21.38 6.27 12.08
C GLU A 206 22.62 6.56 11.23
N SER A 207 23.41 5.52 10.93
CA SER A 207 24.57 5.58 10.03
C SER A 207 24.81 4.21 9.40
N LEU A 208 25.24 4.20 8.15
CA LEU A 208 25.67 2.99 7.46
C LEU A 208 26.98 2.46 8.04
N SER A 209 27.82 3.30 8.65
CA SER A 209 29.07 2.90 9.33
C SER A 209 28.86 1.94 10.51
N THR A 210 27.60 1.71 10.93
CA THR A 210 27.26 0.67 11.91
C THR A 210 27.65 -0.74 11.44
N PHE A 211 27.78 -0.94 10.13
CA PHE A 211 28.08 -2.25 9.53
C PHE A 211 29.52 -2.31 9.01
N ASP A 212 30.16 -3.48 9.13
CA ASP A 212 31.43 -3.75 8.44
C ASP A 212 31.14 -4.27 7.02
N PHE A 213 31.19 -3.38 6.06
CA PHE A 213 30.86 -3.68 4.66
C PHE A 213 31.99 -4.40 3.88
N SER A 214 33.15 -4.63 4.48
CA SER A 214 34.16 -5.51 3.89
C SER A 214 33.69 -6.97 3.87
N LEU A 215 32.70 -7.31 4.73
CA LEU A 215 32.17 -8.66 4.95
C LEU A 215 30.65 -8.74 4.84
N SER A 216 29.91 -7.63 4.63
CA SER A 216 28.47 -7.59 4.81
C SER A 216 27.75 -7.07 3.56
N THR A 217 26.63 -7.69 3.22
CA THR A 217 25.66 -7.23 2.22
C THR A 217 24.46 -6.64 2.94
N LEU A 218 23.96 -5.49 2.47
CA LEU A 218 22.86 -4.77 3.09
C LEU A 218 21.69 -4.55 2.10
N ILE A 219 20.50 -5.03 2.46
CA ILE A 219 19.24 -4.69 1.79
C ILE A 219 18.64 -3.48 2.49
N LEU A 220 18.34 -2.43 1.72
CA LEU A 220 17.73 -1.20 2.23
C LEU A 220 16.24 -1.15 1.84
N ALA A 221 15.35 -1.46 2.80
CA ALA A 221 13.91 -1.62 2.63
C ALA A 221 13.10 -0.66 3.52
N ILE A 222 13.52 0.60 3.61
CA ILE A 222 13.10 1.61 4.61
C ILE A 222 11.68 2.16 4.46
N GLY A 223 11.00 1.90 3.33
CA GLY A 223 9.73 2.57 3.00
C GLY A 223 9.93 4.06 2.66
N HIS A 224 8.89 4.70 2.11
CA HIS A 224 9.01 6.08 1.63
C HIS A 224 8.74 7.15 2.70
N SER A 225 8.40 6.75 3.93
CA SER A 225 8.12 7.68 5.03
C SER A 225 9.33 7.99 5.92
N ALA A 226 10.48 7.35 5.68
CA ALA A 226 11.69 7.50 6.48
C ALA A 226 12.55 8.69 6.00
N HIS A 227 12.02 9.91 6.17
CA HIS A 227 12.63 11.15 5.68
C HIS A 227 14.00 11.40 6.31
N ASP A 228 14.13 11.15 7.61
CA ASP A 228 15.39 11.22 8.35
C ASP A 228 16.45 10.25 7.78
N THR A 229 16.04 9.06 7.36
CA THR A 229 16.94 8.08 6.73
C THR A 229 17.39 8.56 5.34
N TYR A 230 16.52 9.16 4.51
CA TYR A 230 16.97 9.77 3.26
C TYR A 230 18.01 10.88 3.48
N ARG A 231 17.83 11.72 4.51
CA ARG A 231 18.80 12.76 4.87
C ARG A 231 20.12 12.14 5.35
N MET A 232 20.07 11.05 6.10
CA MET A 232 21.28 10.29 6.50
C MET A 232 21.99 9.74 5.27
N LEU A 233 21.29 9.06 4.36
CA LEU A 233 21.84 8.51 3.11
C LEU A 233 22.48 9.59 2.23
N ALA A 234 21.86 10.79 2.16
CA ALA A 234 22.42 11.92 1.43
C ALA A 234 23.76 12.39 2.03
N ARG A 235 23.84 12.48 3.38
CA ARG A 235 25.11 12.84 4.07
C ARG A 235 26.21 11.80 3.87
N GLU A 236 25.85 10.54 3.69
CA GLU A 236 26.81 9.44 3.47
C GLU A 236 27.12 9.20 1.98
N GLY A 237 26.64 10.07 1.09
CA GLY A 237 26.98 10.05 -0.33
C GLY A 237 26.27 8.98 -1.15
N VAL A 238 25.17 8.43 -0.65
CA VAL A 238 24.33 7.52 -1.44
C VAL A 238 23.68 8.25 -2.60
N ALA A 239 23.88 7.77 -3.82
CA ALA A 239 23.33 8.39 -5.00
C ALA A 239 21.80 8.35 -5.03
N MET A 240 21.18 9.51 -5.10
CA MET A 240 19.73 9.68 -5.14
C MET A 240 19.32 10.71 -6.18
N GLU A 241 18.14 10.55 -6.76
CA GLU A 241 17.54 11.47 -7.70
C GLU A 241 16.11 11.84 -7.32
N ALA A 242 15.65 13.00 -7.74
CA ALA A 242 14.25 13.37 -7.65
C ALA A 242 13.41 12.48 -8.56
N LYS A 243 12.24 12.08 -8.09
CA LYS A 243 11.30 11.22 -8.82
C LYS A 243 9.91 11.86 -8.83
N GLY A 244 9.22 11.78 -9.98
CA GLY A 244 7.81 12.14 -10.04
C GLY A 244 6.97 11.40 -8.98
N PHE A 245 6.11 12.13 -8.30
CA PHE A 245 5.19 11.61 -7.30
C PHE A 245 3.82 12.28 -7.44
N ALA A 246 2.86 11.90 -6.62
CA ALA A 246 1.56 12.53 -6.63
C ALA A 246 1.14 12.93 -5.22
N LEU A 247 0.50 14.08 -5.13
CA LEU A 247 0.08 14.69 -3.87
C LEU A 247 -1.32 15.30 -4.02
N GLY A 248 -2.10 15.28 -2.97
CA GLY A 248 -3.44 15.83 -2.97
C GLY A 248 -4.15 15.69 -1.63
N VAL A 249 -5.37 15.21 -1.69
CA VAL A 249 -6.29 15.11 -0.55
C VAL A 249 -6.90 13.72 -0.45
N ARG A 250 -7.46 13.38 0.69
CA ARG A 250 -8.31 12.20 0.85
C ARG A 250 -9.77 12.62 0.79
N VAL A 251 -10.55 11.94 -0.03
CA VAL A 251 -11.99 12.19 -0.15
C VAL A 251 -12.75 11.02 0.45
N GLU A 252 -13.77 11.32 1.23
CA GLU A 252 -14.67 10.32 1.78
C GLU A 252 -16.12 10.63 1.40
N HIS A 253 -16.82 9.60 0.91
CA HIS A 253 -18.24 9.60 0.55
C HIS A 253 -19.01 8.58 1.39
N PRO A 254 -20.33 8.72 1.55
CA PRO A 254 -21.18 7.59 1.97
C PRO A 254 -21.01 6.41 0.99
N GLN A 255 -20.77 5.20 1.51
CA GLN A 255 -20.58 4.01 0.65
C GLN A 255 -21.82 3.71 -0.20
N THR A 256 -23.01 3.98 0.35
CA THR A 256 -24.28 3.80 -0.37
C THR A 256 -24.36 4.67 -1.64
N LEU A 257 -23.83 5.90 -1.58
CA LEU A 257 -23.75 6.77 -2.76
C LEU A 257 -22.80 6.17 -3.80
N ILE A 258 -21.65 5.67 -3.38
CA ILE A 258 -20.66 5.05 -4.28
C ILE A 258 -21.22 3.77 -4.90
N ASN A 259 -21.91 2.93 -4.12
CA ASN A 259 -22.62 1.76 -4.67
C ASN A 259 -23.65 2.17 -5.73
N LYS A 260 -24.44 3.21 -5.44
CA LYS A 260 -25.44 3.73 -6.40
C LYS A 260 -24.81 4.22 -7.70
N LEU A 261 -23.71 4.96 -7.63
CA LEU A 261 -23.04 5.53 -8.79
C LEU A 261 -22.35 4.47 -9.66
N PHE A 262 -21.58 3.60 -9.03
CA PHE A 262 -20.68 2.67 -9.75
C PHE A 262 -21.31 1.30 -10.03
N TYR A 263 -22.42 0.96 -9.37
CA TYR A 263 -23.25 -0.19 -9.71
C TYR A 263 -24.58 0.22 -10.38
N HIS A 264 -24.69 1.45 -10.91
CA HIS A 264 -25.79 1.90 -11.76
C HIS A 264 -27.19 1.69 -11.14
N ASN A 265 -27.34 1.99 -9.85
CA ASN A 265 -28.57 1.79 -9.07
C ASN A 265 -29.05 0.32 -9.03
N GLN A 266 -28.14 -0.66 -8.96
CA GLN A 266 -28.52 -2.05 -8.75
C GLN A 266 -29.26 -2.25 -7.41
N PRO A 267 -30.17 -3.23 -7.33
CA PRO A 267 -30.82 -3.62 -6.08
C PRO A 267 -29.81 -4.03 -5.01
N GLN A 268 -30.12 -3.81 -3.73
CA GLN A 268 -29.24 -4.15 -2.61
C GLN A 268 -28.80 -5.61 -2.63
N ALA A 269 -29.68 -6.54 -3.00
CA ALA A 269 -29.35 -7.96 -3.11
C ALA A 269 -28.20 -8.25 -4.10
N ILE A 270 -28.06 -7.48 -5.17
CA ILE A 270 -26.91 -7.58 -6.09
C ILE A 270 -25.67 -6.96 -5.50
N VAL A 271 -25.79 -5.83 -4.79
CA VAL A 271 -24.67 -5.22 -4.07
C VAL A 271 -24.11 -6.19 -3.01
N ASP A 272 -24.98 -6.89 -2.29
CA ASP A 272 -24.58 -7.88 -1.28
C ASP A 272 -23.80 -9.06 -1.88
N LEU A 273 -24.13 -9.47 -3.12
CA LEU A 273 -23.37 -10.50 -3.85
C LEU A 273 -22.01 -10.03 -4.36
N LEU A 274 -21.93 -8.76 -4.77
CA LEU A 274 -20.73 -8.17 -5.36
C LEU A 274 -19.76 -7.58 -4.30
N GLY A 275 -20.28 -7.25 -3.11
CA GLY A 275 -19.61 -6.41 -2.13
C GLY A 275 -19.69 -4.93 -2.48
N ASN A 276 -19.10 -4.09 -1.65
CA ASN A 276 -19.09 -2.65 -1.85
C ASN A 276 -18.36 -2.23 -3.12
N ALA A 277 -18.96 -1.29 -3.86
CA ALA A 277 -18.37 -0.77 -5.09
C ALA A 277 -17.07 -0.02 -4.84
N SER A 278 -16.12 -0.21 -5.73
CA SER A 278 -14.87 0.55 -5.81
C SER A 278 -14.80 1.29 -7.14
N TYR A 279 -13.94 2.31 -7.21
CA TYR A 279 -13.72 3.07 -8.43
C TYR A 279 -12.24 3.35 -8.70
N SER A 280 -11.95 3.60 -9.96
CA SER A 280 -10.67 4.15 -10.42
C SER A 280 -10.97 5.29 -11.38
N LEU A 281 -10.66 6.51 -10.99
CA LEU A 281 -10.92 7.74 -11.73
C LEU A 281 -9.62 8.35 -12.19
N VAL A 282 -9.64 8.91 -13.40
CA VAL A 282 -8.50 9.64 -13.97
C VAL A 282 -9.00 10.71 -14.92
N THR A 283 -8.37 11.88 -14.89
CA THR A 283 -8.53 12.97 -15.85
C THR A 283 -7.21 13.69 -16.03
N GLN A 284 -7.14 14.56 -17.04
CA GLN A 284 -5.99 15.46 -17.27
C GLN A 284 -6.44 16.91 -17.09
N VAL A 285 -5.70 17.66 -16.30
CA VAL A 285 -5.97 19.08 -16.05
C VAL A 285 -4.67 19.86 -16.21
N ASN A 286 -4.63 20.79 -17.15
CA ASN A 286 -3.47 21.67 -17.40
C ASN A 286 -2.12 20.91 -17.54
N GLY A 287 -2.14 19.73 -18.17
CA GLY A 287 -0.94 18.92 -18.34
C GLY A 287 -0.59 18.00 -17.15
N HIS A 288 -1.35 18.07 -16.05
CA HIS A 288 -1.18 17.19 -14.89
C HIS A 288 -2.21 16.07 -14.87
N GLY A 289 -1.77 14.86 -14.56
CA GLY A 289 -2.66 13.75 -14.25
C GLY A 289 -3.36 13.99 -12.91
N VAL A 290 -4.70 13.90 -12.88
CA VAL A 290 -5.50 13.92 -11.64
C VAL A 290 -6.22 12.60 -11.52
N TYR A 291 -6.00 11.86 -10.43
CA TYR A 291 -6.53 10.50 -10.33
C TYR A 291 -6.83 10.05 -8.91
N SER A 292 -7.72 9.04 -8.83
CA SER A 292 -7.99 8.35 -7.57
C SER A 292 -6.83 7.41 -7.22
N PHE A 293 -6.41 7.45 -5.97
CA PHE A 293 -5.34 6.63 -5.44
C PHE A 293 -5.81 5.84 -4.22
N CYS A 294 -5.46 4.55 -4.16
CA CYS A 294 -5.74 3.69 -3.01
C CYS A 294 -7.19 3.82 -2.48
N MET A 295 -8.20 3.70 -3.38
CA MET A 295 -9.62 3.73 -3.01
C MET A 295 -9.93 2.56 -2.07
N CYS A 296 -10.54 2.84 -0.92
CA CYS A 296 -10.89 1.90 0.14
C CYS A 296 -12.43 1.86 0.29
N PRO A 297 -13.11 0.90 -0.36
CA PRO A 297 -14.55 0.72 -0.18
C PRO A 297 -14.82 0.18 1.23
N GLY A 298 -15.92 0.63 1.86
CA GLY A 298 -16.25 0.24 3.23
C GLY A 298 -15.09 0.43 4.22
N GLY A 299 -14.36 1.55 4.08
CA GLY A 299 -13.12 1.80 4.81
C GLY A 299 -13.15 3.03 5.70
N HIS A 300 -11.99 3.39 6.21
CA HIS A 300 -11.77 4.50 7.13
C HIS A 300 -10.59 5.34 6.70
N ILE A 301 -10.65 6.66 6.95
CA ILE A 301 -9.48 7.53 6.86
C ILE A 301 -8.69 7.40 8.17
N VAL A 302 -7.36 7.37 8.05
CA VAL A 302 -6.44 7.22 9.19
C VAL A 302 -5.31 8.25 9.15
N PRO A 303 -4.75 8.64 10.30
CA PRO A 303 -3.56 9.48 10.36
C PRO A 303 -2.34 8.67 9.90
N ALA A 304 -1.59 9.19 8.92
CA ALA A 304 -0.47 8.50 8.29
C ALA A 304 0.83 9.32 8.29
N GLY A 305 0.94 10.30 9.17
CA GLY A 305 2.16 11.07 9.37
C GLY A 305 3.26 10.24 10.05
N SER A 306 4.51 10.48 9.68
CA SER A 306 5.69 9.92 10.34
C SER A 306 6.35 10.92 11.30
N GLU A 307 5.92 12.17 11.29
CA GLU A 307 6.46 13.26 12.08
C GLU A 307 5.35 14.08 12.73
N ALA A 308 5.59 14.56 13.95
CA ALA A 308 4.63 15.40 14.69
C ALA A 308 4.39 16.76 14.02
N SER A 309 5.33 17.24 13.22
CA SER A 309 5.29 18.49 12.46
C SER A 309 4.40 18.45 11.22
N GLY A 310 3.99 17.27 10.78
CA GLY A 310 3.18 17.06 9.57
C GLY A 310 1.78 16.53 9.87
N CYS A 311 0.81 16.82 9.00
CA CYS A 311 -0.50 16.19 8.98
C CYS A 311 -0.70 15.45 7.66
N VAL A 312 -0.69 14.13 7.72
CA VAL A 312 -0.86 13.24 6.57
C VAL A 312 -2.00 12.29 6.84
N VAL A 313 -2.84 12.06 5.85
CA VAL A 313 -3.95 11.11 5.92
C VAL A 313 -3.80 10.03 4.87
N ASN A 314 -4.30 8.84 5.18
CA ASN A 314 -4.40 7.71 4.27
C ASN A 314 -5.70 6.95 4.55
N GLY A 315 -5.96 5.85 3.85
CA GLY A 315 -7.14 5.03 4.05
C GLY A 315 -6.82 3.57 4.27
N MET A 316 -7.69 2.92 5.03
CA MET A 316 -7.66 1.49 5.25
C MET A 316 -9.06 0.89 5.17
N SER A 317 -9.16 -0.42 5.01
CA SER A 317 -10.40 -1.18 5.26
C SER A 317 -10.09 -2.53 5.89
N ALA A 318 -11.04 -3.01 6.68
CA ALA A 318 -11.04 -4.38 7.16
C ALA A 318 -11.38 -5.36 6.02
N SER A 319 -11.15 -6.65 6.24
CA SER A 319 -11.39 -7.71 5.24
C SER A 319 -12.84 -7.74 4.73
N HIS A 320 -13.81 -7.41 5.57
CA HIS A 320 -15.23 -7.37 5.21
C HIS A 320 -15.67 -6.06 4.53
N ARG A 321 -14.86 -4.99 4.56
CA ARG A 321 -15.18 -3.70 3.94
C ARG A 321 -16.57 -3.19 4.26
N ASN A 322 -16.98 -3.25 5.52
CA ASN A 322 -18.36 -3.00 5.99
C ASN A 322 -18.58 -1.65 6.66
N SER A 323 -17.62 -0.73 6.61
CA SER A 323 -17.83 0.65 7.06
C SER A 323 -18.87 1.35 6.17
N PRO A 324 -19.68 2.29 6.70
CA PRO A 324 -20.63 3.07 5.93
C PRO A 324 -19.96 4.07 4.96
N PHE A 325 -18.64 4.14 4.95
CA PHE A 325 -17.87 5.11 4.17
C PHE A 325 -17.03 4.44 3.09
N ALA A 326 -16.81 5.19 2.00
CA ALA A 326 -15.90 4.90 0.92
C ALA A 326 -14.89 6.04 0.80
N ASN A 327 -13.60 5.78 0.90
CA ASN A 327 -12.61 6.84 0.80
C ASN A 327 -11.54 6.55 -0.25
N SER A 328 -10.93 7.61 -0.79
CA SER A 328 -9.88 7.53 -1.80
C SER A 328 -8.96 8.74 -1.72
N GLY A 329 -7.67 8.55 -1.88
CA GLY A 329 -6.80 9.64 -2.26
C GLY A 329 -7.24 10.20 -3.62
N MET A 330 -7.22 11.51 -3.75
CA MET A 330 -7.38 12.25 -5.00
C MET A 330 -6.15 13.09 -5.17
N VAL A 331 -5.30 12.72 -6.11
CA VAL A 331 -3.93 13.24 -6.20
C VAL A 331 -3.63 13.82 -7.57
N VAL A 332 -2.73 14.76 -7.57
CA VAL A 332 -2.21 15.45 -8.76
C VAL A 332 -0.78 14.99 -8.98
N GLU A 333 -0.46 14.59 -10.20
CA GLU A 333 0.88 14.19 -10.60
C GLU A 333 1.81 15.39 -10.64
N LEU A 334 2.95 15.26 -9.96
CA LEU A 334 3.98 16.29 -9.85
C LEU A 334 5.31 15.76 -10.37
N HIS A 335 6.01 16.62 -11.10
CA HIS A 335 7.34 16.36 -11.63
C HIS A 335 8.33 17.38 -11.04
N PRO A 336 8.94 17.07 -9.88
CA PRO A 336 9.88 18.01 -9.26
C PRO A 336 11.10 18.23 -10.17
N SER A 337 11.51 19.48 -10.29
CA SER A 337 12.80 19.86 -10.84
C SER A 337 13.77 20.09 -9.68
N GLY A 338 14.99 19.57 -9.79
CA GLY A 338 16.00 19.76 -8.73
C GLY A 338 16.46 18.44 -8.10
N SER A 339 17.02 18.53 -6.91
CA SER A 339 17.59 17.39 -6.20
C SER A 339 16.53 16.51 -5.50
N ALA A 340 16.93 15.31 -5.12
CA ALA A 340 16.09 14.42 -4.32
C ALA A 340 15.67 15.06 -2.98
N MET A 341 16.56 15.84 -2.37
CA MET A 341 16.26 16.51 -1.09
C MET A 341 15.28 17.66 -1.26
N GLU A 342 15.38 18.44 -2.33
CA GLU A 342 14.40 19.49 -2.62
C GLU A 342 13.00 18.93 -2.88
N ALA A 343 12.90 17.78 -3.55
CA ALA A 343 11.62 17.10 -3.75
C ALA A 343 11.02 16.57 -2.43
N LEU A 344 11.87 16.08 -1.53
CA LEU A 344 11.48 15.65 -0.18
C LEU A 344 11.03 16.85 0.67
N ASP A 345 11.79 17.94 0.67
CA ASP A 345 11.47 19.18 1.40
C ASP A 345 10.14 19.77 0.93
N TYR A 346 9.85 19.74 -0.38
CA TYR A 346 8.56 20.19 -0.91
C TYR A 346 7.39 19.34 -0.37
N GLN A 347 7.54 18.02 -0.30
CA GLN A 347 6.54 17.14 0.30
C GLN A 347 6.29 17.50 1.77
N GLU A 348 7.36 17.64 2.56
CA GLU A 348 7.29 18.00 3.99
C GLU A 348 6.65 19.38 4.21
N GLN A 349 6.95 20.35 3.36
CA GLN A 349 6.34 21.69 3.45
C GLN A 349 4.81 21.63 3.33
N ILE A 350 4.28 20.80 2.43
CA ILE A 350 2.83 20.65 2.26
C ILE A 350 2.21 19.89 3.46
N GLU A 351 2.90 18.88 3.97
CA GLU A 351 2.49 18.18 5.19
C GLU A 351 2.46 19.11 6.40
N HIS A 352 3.43 20.01 6.49
CA HIS A 352 3.48 21.06 7.52
C HIS A 352 2.36 22.10 7.36
N LEU A 353 2.09 22.56 6.14
CA LEU A 353 0.95 23.45 5.87
C LEU A 353 -0.38 22.80 6.33
N ALA A 354 -0.57 21.51 6.03
CA ALA A 354 -1.75 20.79 6.51
C ALA A 354 -1.81 20.74 8.04
N LYS A 355 -0.66 20.61 8.72
CA LYS A 355 -0.60 20.66 10.18
C LYS A 355 -0.95 22.04 10.75
N VAL A 356 -0.48 23.11 10.12
CA VAL A 356 -0.78 24.51 10.52
C VAL A 356 -2.28 24.81 10.37
N HIS A 357 -2.91 24.30 9.32
CA HIS A 357 -4.34 24.49 9.03
C HIS A 357 -5.26 23.43 9.65
N GLY A 358 -4.68 22.42 10.29
CA GLY A 358 -5.38 21.42 11.09
C GLY A 358 -5.62 21.88 12.52
N GLY A 359 -5.86 20.93 13.40
CA GLY A 359 -6.05 21.18 14.81
C GLY A 359 -4.90 20.66 15.67
N LEU A 360 -5.25 20.38 16.93
CA LEU A 360 -4.31 19.84 17.90
C LEU A 360 -3.95 18.38 17.53
N ASN A 361 -2.72 18.01 17.83
CA ASN A 361 -2.17 16.66 17.62
C ASN A 361 -2.40 16.14 16.19
N ALA A 362 -3.23 15.12 16.00
CA ALA A 362 -3.51 14.49 14.71
C ALA A 362 -4.81 14.98 14.04
N GLN A 363 -5.45 16.04 14.53
CA GLN A 363 -6.63 16.61 13.85
C GLN A 363 -6.27 17.14 12.46
N ALA A 364 -7.10 16.79 11.46
CA ALA A 364 -6.82 17.12 10.07
C ALA A 364 -7.70 18.27 9.53
N PRO A 365 -7.15 19.14 8.65
CA PRO A 365 -7.94 20.16 7.98
C PRO A 365 -8.89 19.51 6.96
N ALA A 366 -10.13 19.98 6.88
CA ALA A 366 -11.14 19.42 6.02
C ALA A 366 -12.12 20.48 5.48
N GLN A 367 -12.75 20.13 4.36
CA GLN A 367 -13.73 20.96 3.67
C GLN A 367 -14.79 20.06 3.02
N ARG A 368 -16.06 20.49 2.95
CA ARG A 368 -17.03 19.79 2.09
C ARG A 368 -16.56 19.80 0.66
N MET A 369 -16.72 18.71 -0.05
CA MET A 369 -16.23 18.58 -1.43
C MET A 369 -16.79 19.69 -2.34
N ARG A 370 -18.07 20.04 -2.22
CA ARG A 370 -18.68 21.11 -3.02
C ARG A 370 -18.12 22.48 -2.63
N ASP A 371 -17.96 22.76 -1.34
CA ASP A 371 -17.38 24.02 -0.86
C ASP A 371 -15.92 24.20 -1.31
N PHE A 372 -15.14 23.12 -1.30
CA PHE A 372 -13.78 23.10 -1.85
C PHE A 372 -13.76 23.50 -3.34
N VAL A 373 -14.68 22.94 -4.15
CA VAL A 373 -14.75 23.24 -5.58
C VAL A 373 -15.26 24.67 -5.84
N GLU A 374 -16.17 25.17 -5.02
CA GLU A 374 -16.77 26.51 -5.15
C GLU A 374 -16.00 27.61 -4.43
N GLY A 375 -14.95 27.28 -3.67
CA GLY A 375 -14.11 28.25 -2.96
C GLY A 375 -14.81 28.87 -1.76
N ARG A 376 -15.42 28.07 -0.88
CA ARG A 376 -16.15 28.53 0.30
C ARG A 376 -15.72 27.79 1.57
N LEU A 377 -15.67 28.49 2.69
CA LEU A 377 -15.49 27.84 3.99
C LEU A 377 -16.73 26.98 4.32
N SER A 378 -16.53 25.76 4.76
CA SER A 378 -17.60 24.89 5.23
C SER A 378 -18.04 25.28 6.62
N ALA A 379 -19.29 25.73 6.77
CA ALA A 379 -19.85 26.07 8.09
C ALA A 379 -19.96 24.82 8.99
N THR A 380 -20.21 23.66 8.39
CA THR A 380 -20.24 22.35 9.07
C THR A 380 -19.61 21.29 8.16
N LEU A 381 -19.03 20.25 8.76
CA LEU A 381 -18.50 19.10 8.03
C LEU A 381 -19.49 17.93 8.10
N PRO A 382 -19.56 17.06 7.07
CA PRO A 382 -20.37 15.84 7.14
C PRO A 382 -19.73 14.83 8.11
N ALA A 383 -20.47 13.78 8.46
CA ALA A 383 -19.90 12.65 9.20
C ALA A 383 -18.70 12.06 8.43
N CYS A 384 -17.65 11.71 9.16
CA CYS A 384 -16.40 11.19 8.60
C CYS A 384 -15.83 10.11 9.52
N SER A 385 -15.13 9.17 8.94
CA SER A 385 -14.49 8.06 9.64
C SER A 385 -13.17 8.43 10.33
N TYR A 386 -12.64 9.62 10.13
CA TYR A 386 -11.37 10.07 10.70
C TYR A 386 -11.46 10.30 12.21
N LEU A 387 -10.94 9.37 12.99
CA LEU A 387 -11.11 9.34 14.44
C LEU A 387 -10.47 10.53 15.20
N PRO A 388 -9.26 11.03 14.83
CA PRO A 388 -8.65 12.14 15.54
C PRO A 388 -9.45 13.45 15.48
N GLY A 389 -10.42 13.54 14.55
CA GLY A 389 -11.27 14.71 14.36
C GLY A 389 -10.82 15.61 13.22
N LEU A 390 -11.77 16.39 12.70
CA LEU A 390 -11.59 17.29 11.58
C LEU A 390 -11.76 18.76 12.01
N VAL A 391 -11.01 19.64 11.37
CA VAL A 391 -11.12 21.10 11.51
C VAL A 391 -11.53 21.69 10.17
N SER A 392 -12.62 22.49 10.15
CA SER A 392 -13.02 23.18 8.92
C SER A 392 -11.94 24.18 8.51
N SER A 393 -11.45 24.05 7.28
CA SER A 393 -10.34 24.83 6.75
C SER A 393 -10.53 25.07 5.25
N ARG A 394 -9.98 26.15 4.73
CA ARG A 394 -10.01 26.53 3.32
C ARG A 394 -8.88 25.84 2.56
N LEU A 395 -9.00 24.49 2.36
CA LEU A 395 -8.01 23.72 1.60
C LEU A 395 -7.81 24.29 0.18
N ASP A 396 -8.86 24.85 -0.39
CA ASP A 396 -8.84 25.49 -1.71
C ASP A 396 -7.99 26.78 -1.78
N GLU A 397 -7.66 27.39 -0.63
CA GLU A 397 -6.81 28.57 -0.55
C GLU A 397 -5.33 28.24 -0.30
N TRP A 398 -5.08 27.31 0.64
CA TRP A 398 -3.70 27.08 1.09
C TRP A 398 -3.00 25.90 0.37
N LEU A 399 -3.75 25.01 -0.30
CA LEU A 399 -3.09 24.00 -1.14
C LEU A 399 -2.37 24.72 -2.30
N PRO A 400 -1.05 24.47 -2.45
CA PRO A 400 -0.29 25.19 -3.47
C PRO A 400 -0.70 24.81 -4.89
N GLU A 401 -0.48 25.74 -5.83
CA GLU A 401 -0.61 25.44 -7.25
C GLU A 401 0.50 24.46 -7.70
N PRO A 402 0.21 23.52 -8.63
CA PRO A 402 -1.07 23.35 -9.33
C PRO A 402 -2.08 22.43 -8.62
N ILE A 403 -1.81 22.01 -7.37
CA ILE A 403 -2.58 20.96 -6.68
C ILE A 403 -4.04 21.40 -6.47
N GLY A 404 -4.25 22.56 -5.85
CA GLY A 404 -5.60 23.06 -5.54
C GLY A 404 -6.48 23.23 -6.78
N SER A 405 -5.98 23.91 -7.81
CA SER A 405 -6.72 24.16 -9.04
C SER A 405 -7.00 22.87 -9.84
N CYS A 406 -6.01 21.97 -9.95
CA CYS A 406 -6.18 20.69 -10.63
C CYS A 406 -7.20 19.79 -9.94
N LEU A 407 -7.20 19.71 -8.61
CA LEU A 407 -8.20 18.95 -7.86
C LEU A 407 -9.61 19.51 -8.06
N ARG A 408 -9.79 20.84 -7.97
CA ARG A 408 -11.09 21.50 -8.19
C ARG A 408 -11.66 21.18 -9.57
N GLN A 409 -10.83 21.23 -10.61
CA GLN A 409 -11.26 20.88 -11.96
C GLN A 409 -11.48 19.39 -12.11
N GLY A 410 -10.62 18.55 -11.56
CA GLY A 410 -10.75 17.10 -11.55
C GLY A 410 -12.07 16.63 -10.95
N PHE A 411 -12.50 17.21 -9.81
CA PHE A 411 -13.79 16.88 -9.20
C PHE A 411 -14.98 17.25 -10.09
N ARG A 412 -14.93 18.37 -10.83
CA ARG A 412 -15.95 18.72 -11.83
C ARG A 412 -15.99 17.71 -12.98
N ASP A 413 -14.82 17.25 -13.43
CA ASP A 413 -14.71 16.27 -14.52
C ASP A 413 -15.27 14.91 -14.09
N PHE A 414 -14.99 14.48 -12.86
CA PHE A 414 -15.54 13.24 -12.31
C PHE A 414 -17.05 13.32 -12.11
N ASP A 415 -17.61 14.46 -11.68
CA ASP A 415 -19.06 14.65 -11.60
C ASP A 415 -19.74 14.66 -12.96
N ARG A 416 -19.10 15.20 -14.00
CA ARG A 416 -19.65 15.12 -15.37
C ARG A 416 -19.80 13.68 -15.84
N LYS A 417 -18.84 12.81 -15.46
CA LYS A 417 -18.86 11.40 -15.83
C LYS A 417 -19.73 10.55 -14.91
N TYR A 418 -19.76 10.87 -13.64
CA TYR A 418 -20.53 10.15 -12.61
C TYR A 418 -21.35 11.15 -11.80
N LYS A 419 -22.51 11.53 -12.38
CA LYS A 419 -23.37 12.59 -11.85
C LYS A 419 -23.81 12.35 -10.41
N GLY A 420 -23.43 13.27 -9.51
CA GLY A 420 -23.65 13.17 -8.07
C GLY A 420 -22.38 12.81 -7.29
N PHE A 421 -21.24 12.59 -7.97
CA PHE A 421 -19.95 12.39 -7.30
C PHE A 421 -19.52 13.64 -6.50
N LEU A 422 -19.70 14.83 -7.10
CA LEU A 422 -19.51 16.11 -6.42
C LEU A 422 -20.74 16.45 -5.58
N THR A 423 -20.63 16.25 -4.27
CA THR A 423 -21.75 16.38 -3.32
C THR A 423 -21.36 17.09 -2.03
N ASN A 424 -22.33 17.60 -1.28
CA ASN A 424 -22.15 18.11 0.06
C ASN A 424 -22.05 17.00 1.15
N GLU A 425 -22.37 15.76 0.77
CA GLU A 425 -22.24 14.60 1.67
C GLU A 425 -20.80 14.07 1.72
N ALA A 426 -19.95 14.48 0.79
CA ALA A 426 -18.53 14.14 0.76
C ALA A 426 -17.66 15.18 1.47
N VAL A 427 -16.61 14.71 2.11
CA VAL A 427 -15.58 15.53 2.74
C VAL A 427 -14.22 15.33 2.04
N VAL A 428 -13.50 16.44 1.92
CA VAL A 428 -12.10 16.51 1.47
C VAL A 428 -11.25 16.73 2.71
N VAL A 429 -10.26 15.88 2.94
CA VAL A 429 -9.37 15.89 4.10
C VAL A 429 -7.91 16.02 3.64
N GLY A 430 -7.16 16.95 4.18
CA GLY A 430 -5.76 17.22 3.79
C GLY A 430 -4.76 16.61 4.78
N VAL A 431 -3.62 16.12 4.29
CA VAL A 431 -3.23 15.90 2.88
C VAL A 431 -2.92 14.42 2.64
N GLU A 432 -3.16 13.96 1.43
CA GLU A 432 -2.64 12.68 0.94
C GLU A 432 -1.32 12.97 0.20
N SER A 433 -0.20 12.90 0.89
CA SER A 433 1.12 13.25 0.36
C SER A 433 1.97 12.01 0.03
N ARG A 434 1.60 10.85 0.57
CA ARG A 434 2.44 9.65 0.55
C ARG A 434 1.93 8.58 -0.41
N SER A 435 1.54 9.00 -1.61
CA SER A 435 1.14 8.09 -2.70
C SER A 435 2.32 7.34 -3.30
N SER A 436 3.52 7.97 -3.32
CA SER A 436 4.80 7.38 -3.73
C SER A 436 5.95 8.21 -3.22
N SER A 437 7.16 7.63 -3.20
CA SER A 437 8.38 8.36 -2.81
C SER A 437 8.70 9.49 -3.81
N PRO A 438 9.03 10.71 -3.35
CA PRO A 438 9.60 11.76 -4.19
C PRO A 438 11.09 11.52 -4.52
N VAL A 439 11.69 10.51 -3.88
CA VAL A 439 13.10 10.15 -3.99
C VAL A 439 13.25 8.79 -4.65
N ARG A 440 14.27 8.65 -5.49
CA ARG A 440 14.78 7.36 -5.96
C ARG A 440 16.23 7.20 -5.52
N ILE A 441 16.54 6.09 -4.86
CA ILE A 441 17.91 5.68 -4.55
C ILE A 441 18.43 4.94 -5.79
N VAL A 442 19.43 5.51 -6.47
CA VAL A 442 19.87 5.02 -7.78
C VAL A 442 20.59 3.68 -7.65
N ARG A 443 20.09 2.70 -8.39
CA ARG A 443 20.69 1.35 -8.43
C ARG A 443 20.86 0.87 -9.88
N ASP A 444 21.79 -0.02 -10.08
CA ASP A 444 21.91 -0.76 -11.32
C ASP A 444 20.73 -1.73 -11.49
N MET A 445 20.12 -1.78 -12.65
CA MET A 445 18.87 -2.52 -12.87
C MET A 445 19.08 -4.04 -13.03
N GLU A 446 20.29 -4.48 -13.37
CA GLU A 446 20.62 -5.89 -13.54
C GLU A 446 21.05 -6.51 -12.21
N THR A 447 21.96 -5.86 -11.50
CA THR A 447 22.53 -6.34 -10.24
C THR A 447 21.68 -5.94 -9.03
N MET A 448 20.87 -4.90 -9.13
CA MET A 448 20.11 -4.24 -8.07
C MET A 448 20.99 -3.55 -7.01
N ARG A 449 22.29 -3.43 -7.24
CA ARG A 449 23.23 -2.73 -6.35
C ARG A 449 23.13 -1.22 -6.51
N SER A 450 23.30 -0.49 -5.41
CA SER A 450 23.49 0.96 -5.48
C SER A 450 24.68 1.31 -6.36
N VAL A 451 24.52 2.32 -7.22
CA VAL A 451 25.60 2.77 -8.11
C VAL A 451 26.77 3.43 -7.35
N SER A 452 26.52 3.93 -6.14
CA SER A 452 27.53 4.57 -5.28
C SER A 452 28.11 3.62 -4.21
N HIS A 453 27.35 2.59 -3.82
CA HIS A 453 27.70 1.68 -2.74
C HIS A 453 27.42 0.23 -3.15
N PRO A 454 28.39 -0.50 -3.74
CA PRO A 454 28.15 -1.82 -4.35
C PRO A 454 27.66 -2.93 -3.40
N TRP A 455 27.82 -2.77 -2.10
CA TRP A 455 27.33 -3.67 -1.06
C TRP A 455 25.88 -3.38 -0.63
N LEU A 456 25.30 -2.25 -1.09
CA LEU A 456 23.94 -1.79 -0.75
C LEU A 456 22.96 -2.16 -1.85
N TYR A 457 21.83 -2.80 -1.48
CA TYR A 457 20.74 -3.20 -2.35
C TYR A 457 19.46 -2.43 -2.00
N PRO A 458 19.25 -1.22 -2.56
CA PRO A 458 18.03 -0.45 -2.31
C PRO A 458 16.84 -1.16 -2.96
N CYS A 459 15.79 -1.43 -2.17
CA CYS A 459 14.59 -2.09 -2.69
C CYS A 459 13.29 -1.53 -2.09
N GLY A 460 12.19 -1.87 -2.74
CA GLY A 460 10.85 -1.50 -2.33
C GLY A 460 10.46 -0.07 -2.64
N GLU A 461 9.48 0.42 -1.90
CA GLU A 461 8.86 1.73 -2.11
C GLU A 461 9.79 2.87 -1.69
N GLY A 462 10.57 2.67 -0.62
CA GLY A 462 11.56 3.64 -0.17
C GLY A 462 12.71 3.85 -1.16
N ALA A 463 13.09 2.82 -1.91
CA ALA A 463 14.06 2.97 -2.98
C ALA A 463 13.49 3.60 -4.27
N GLY A 464 12.16 3.85 -4.33
CA GLY A 464 11.49 4.48 -5.47
C GLY A 464 11.15 3.51 -6.62
N TYR A 465 11.26 2.20 -6.41
CA TYR A 465 11.01 1.17 -7.45
C TYR A 465 9.70 0.41 -7.27
N ALA A 466 8.98 0.59 -6.18
CA ALA A 466 7.69 -0.02 -5.91
C ALA A 466 6.63 1.02 -5.52
N GLY A 467 5.37 0.61 -5.43
CA GLY A 467 4.26 1.48 -5.06
C GLY A 467 3.11 0.66 -4.46
N GLY A 468 3.39 -0.16 -3.45
CA GLY A 468 2.41 -0.98 -2.73
C GLY A 468 2.98 -2.33 -2.29
N ILE A 469 2.19 -3.08 -1.52
CA ILE A 469 2.60 -4.32 -0.82
C ILE A 469 3.23 -5.32 -1.78
N THR A 470 2.52 -5.73 -2.82
CA THR A 470 2.97 -6.79 -3.75
C THR A 470 4.21 -6.39 -4.53
N SER A 471 4.27 -5.15 -5.02
CA SER A 471 5.44 -4.68 -5.78
C SER A 471 6.67 -4.52 -4.89
N SER A 472 6.50 -4.13 -3.62
CA SER A 472 7.58 -4.05 -2.65
C SER A 472 8.08 -5.45 -2.25
N ALA A 473 7.17 -6.39 -1.98
CA ALA A 473 7.49 -7.78 -1.69
C ALA A 473 8.29 -8.41 -2.85
N LEU A 474 7.83 -8.22 -4.08
CA LEU A 474 8.51 -8.73 -5.27
C LEU A 474 9.89 -8.11 -5.49
N ASP A 475 10.04 -6.81 -5.21
CA ASP A 475 11.34 -6.15 -5.32
C ASP A 475 12.33 -6.66 -4.26
N GLY A 476 11.85 -6.95 -3.03
CA GLY A 476 12.62 -7.62 -1.98
C GLY A 476 13.05 -9.05 -2.36
N ILE A 477 12.13 -9.85 -2.92
CA ILE A 477 12.43 -11.19 -3.47
C ILE A 477 13.54 -11.09 -4.51
N ASN A 478 13.41 -10.16 -5.46
CA ASN A 478 14.39 -10.00 -6.54
C ASN A 478 15.77 -9.60 -6.01
N ALA A 479 15.85 -8.70 -5.03
CA ALA A 479 17.11 -8.33 -4.39
C ALA A 479 17.77 -9.56 -3.70
N ALA A 480 16.99 -10.30 -2.91
CA ALA A 480 17.46 -11.51 -2.24
C ALA A 480 17.93 -12.59 -3.22
N MET A 481 17.21 -12.79 -4.34
CA MET A 481 17.60 -13.74 -5.39
C MET A 481 18.91 -13.34 -6.06
N LYS A 482 19.16 -12.04 -6.30
CA LYS A 482 20.45 -11.57 -6.84
C LYS A 482 21.59 -11.86 -5.88
N ILE A 483 21.39 -11.56 -4.61
CA ILE A 483 22.36 -11.85 -3.54
C ILE A 483 22.62 -13.36 -3.45
N ALA A 484 21.58 -14.19 -3.40
CA ALA A 484 21.72 -15.64 -3.33
C ALA A 484 22.50 -16.23 -4.53
N ALA A 485 22.28 -15.71 -5.73
CA ALA A 485 23.00 -16.12 -6.94
C ALA A 485 24.50 -15.75 -6.88
N GLU A 486 24.86 -14.69 -6.18
CA GLU A 486 26.26 -14.29 -5.95
C GLU A 486 26.93 -15.21 -4.92
N TYR A 487 26.28 -15.46 -3.79
CA TYR A 487 26.78 -16.39 -2.78
C TYR A 487 26.90 -17.82 -3.30
N GLY A 488 25.97 -18.30 -4.13
CA GLY A 488 26.04 -19.61 -4.76
C GLY A 488 27.17 -19.79 -5.79
N LYS A 489 27.79 -18.70 -6.26
CA LYS A 489 28.99 -18.74 -7.11
C LYS A 489 30.29 -18.76 -6.31
N LEU A 490 30.22 -18.41 -5.02
CA LEU A 490 31.36 -18.35 -4.12
C LEU A 490 31.55 -19.66 -3.32
N LEU A 491 30.51 -20.51 -3.29
CA LEU A 491 30.50 -21.87 -2.72
C LEU A 491 30.71 -22.91 -3.84
#